data_1f7dd5e49c4ae143eb9f1404c7b5cb01
#
_entry.id   1f7dd5e49c4ae143eb9f1404c7b5cb01
#
_cell.length_a   1.000
_cell.length_b   1.000
_cell.length_c   1.000
_cell.angle_alpha   90.00
_cell.angle_beta   90.00
_cell.angle_gamma   90.00
#
_symmetry.space_group_name_H-M   'P 1'
#
loop_
_entity.id
_entity.type
_entity.pdbx_description
1 polymer ?
#
loop_
_entity_poly.entity_id
_entity_poly.type
_entity_poly.pdbx_seq_one_letter_code
_entity_poly.pdbx_strand_id
1 'polypeptide(L)' 'MTRPDWIITSYEEPPIPVPGFWIAYDDRLGADCSPYGQGKTEEEAIDDLMVQLEDME' A
#
# COMPACT_ATOMS: atom_id res chain seq x y z
N MET A 1 -0.42 -7.66 15.45
CA MET A 1 -1.75 -7.23 15.01
C MET A 1 -1.98 -7.67 13.57
N THR A 2 -3.16 -8.18 13.28
CA THR A 2 -3.47 -8.70 11.95
C THR A 2 -4.03 -7.61 11.05
N ARG A 3 -3.54 -7.53 9.84
CA ARG A 3 -4.08 -6.56 8.88
C ARG A 3 -5.40 -7.09 8.32
N PRO A 4 -6.28 -6.19 7.83
CA PRO A 4 -7.53 -6.62 7.19
C PRO A 4 -7.25 -7.45 5.94
N ASP A 5 -8.14 -8.39 5.64
CA ASP A 5 -8.00 -9.26 4.48
C ASP A 5 -8.12 -8.50 3.15
N TRP A 6 -8.73 -7.33 3.17
CA TRP A 6 -8.95 -6.56 1.96
C TRP A 6 -7.75 -5.69 1.58
N ILE A 7 -6.70 -5.67 2.38
CA ILE A 7 -5.48 -4.94 2.03
C ILE A 7 -4.55 -5.88 1.26
N ILE A 8 -4.22 -5.49 0.05
CA ILE A 8 -3.29 -6.22 -0.81
C ILE A 8 -1.97 -5.47 -0.82
N THR A 9 -0.89 -6.19 -0.64
CA THR A 9 0.45 -5.60 -0.68
C THR A 9 1.25 -6.22 -1.82
N SER A 10 2.17 -5.43 -2.36
CA SER A 10 3.02 -5.88 -3.45
C SER A 10 4.37 -5.20 -3.34
N TYR A 11 5.43 -5.95 -3.64
CA TYR A 11 6.78 -5.40 -3.67
C TYR A 11 7.11 -4.97 -5.10
N GLU A 12 7.52 -3.71 -5.25
CA GLU A 12 7.87 -3.16 -6.55
C GLU A 12 9.37 -2.90 -6.60
N GLU A 13 10.03 -3.39 -7.63
CA GLU A 13 11.44 -3.21 -7.82
C GLU A 13 11.66 -2.41 -9.10
N PRO A 14 12.17 -1.17 -9.01
CA PRO A 14 12.39 -0.36 -10.20
C PRO A 14 13.55 -0.91 -11.03
N PRO A 15 13.59 -0.62 -12.35
CA PRO A 15 14.66 -1.11 -13.22
C PRO A 15 15.96 -0.33 -13.09
N ILE A 16 16.18 0.37 -12.00
CA ILE A 16 17.39 1.13 -11.72
C ILE A 16 17.99 0.63 -10.41
N PRO A 17 19.29 0.86 -10.18
CA PRO A 17 19.97 0.30 -9.01
C PRO A 17 19.63 1.04 -7.71
N VAL A 18 18.35 1.05 -7.35
CA VAL A 18 17.90 1.62 -6.09
C VAL A 18 17.03 0.57 -5.40
N PRO A 19 16.89 0.67 -4.08
CA PRO A 19 16.04 -0.27 -3.34
C PRO A 19 14.58 -0.23 -3.84
N GLY A 20 13.95 -1.38 -3.84
CA GLY A 20 12.53 -1.45 -4.13
C GLY A 20 11.70 -0.88 -3.00
N PHE A 21 10.40 -0.92 -3.18
CA PHE A 21 9.47 -0.41 -2.17
C PHE A 21 8.22 -1.28 -2.17
N TRP A 22 7.44 -1.14 -1.09
CA TRP A 22 6.17 -1.85 -0.96
C TRP A 22 5.01 -0.92 -1.24
N ILE A 23 3.96 -1.44 -1.84
CA ILE A 23 2.71 -0.71 -2.01
C ILE A 23 1.59 -1.51 -1.35
N ALA A 24 0.58 -0.79 -0.91
CA ALA A 24 -0.62 -1.41 -0.33
C ALA A 24 -1.84 -0.71 -0.90
N TYR A 25 -2.89 -1.46 -1.20
CA TYR A 25 -4.12 -0.87 -1.71
C TYR A 25 -5.32 -1.67 -1.22
N ASP A 26 -6.49 -1.06 -1.35
CA ASP A 26 -7.75 -1.66 -0.91
C ASP A 26 -8.36 -2.45 -2.05
N ASP A 27 -8.38 -3.77 -1.90
CA ASP A 27 -8.91 -4.66 -2.93
C ASP A 27 -10.39 -4.44 -3.20
N ARG A 28 -11.13 -3.94 -2.21
CA ARG A 28 -12.57 -3.69 -2.36
C ARG A 28 -12.86 -2.56 -3.34
N LEU A 29 -11.94 -1.59 -3.43
CA LEU A 29 -12.10 -0.44 -4.30
C LEU A 29 -11.43 -0.62 -5.65
N GLY A 30 -10.52 -1.58 -5.74
CA GLY A 30 -9.76 -1.81 -6.95
C GLY A 30 -8.54 -0.90 -7.05
N ALA A 31 -7.50 -1.39 -7.71
CA ALA A 31 -6.23 -0.67 -7.80
C ALA A 31 -6.34 0.64 -8.57
N ASP A 32 -7.29 0.73 -9.49
CA ASP A 32 -7.44 1.92 -10.35
C ASP A 32 -8.20 3.05 -9.68
N CYS A 33 -9.01 2.73 -8.67
CA CYS A 33 -9.94 3.69 -8.10
C CYS A 33 -9.63 4.07 -6.67
N SER A 34 -8.69 3.39 -6.02
CA SER A 34 -8.40 3.64 -4.63
C SER A 34 -7.03 4.29 -4.46
N PRO A 35 -6.84 5.03 -3.38
CA PRO A 35 -5.49 5.45 -3.04
C PRO A 35 -4.63 4.23 -2.70
N TYR A 36 -3.33 4.40 -2.80
CA TYR A 36 -2.43 3.35 -2.38
C TYR A 36 -1.37 3.92 -1.44
N GLY A 37 -0.91 3.06 -0.54
CA GLY A 37 0.17 3.42 0.37
C GLY A 37 1.50 2.92 -0.15
N GLN A 38 2.57 3.57 0.26
CA GLN A 38 3.92 3.26 -0.17
C GLN A 38 4.86 3.29 1.02
N GLY A 39 5.81 2.38 1.05
CA GLY A 39 6.77 2.36 2.14
C GLY A 39 7.95 1.45 1.84
N LYS A 40 8.96 1.51 2.67
CA LYS A 40 10.14 0.65 2.55
C LYS A 40 9.85 -0.76 3.02
N THR A 41 8.84 -0.92 3.84
CA THR A 41 8.40 -2.22 4.32
C THR A 41 6.91 -2.36 4.08
N GLU A 42 6.43 -3.58 4.17
CA GLU A 42 5.00 -3.86 4.03
C GLU A 42 4.18 -3.09 5.07
N GLU A 43 4.67 -3.05 6.30
CA GLU A 43 3.97 -2.33 7.37
C GLU A 43 3.87 -0.83 7.08
N GLU A 44 4.95 -0.24 6.60
CA GLU A 44 4.94 1.18 6.26
C GLU A 44 3.95 1.48 5.14
N ALA A 45 3.87 0.60 4.15
CA ALA A 45 2.92 0.78 3.05
C ALA A 45 1.48 0.70 3.56
N ILE A 46 1.21 -0.24 4.46
CA ILE A 46 -0.12 -0.39 5.04
C ILE A 46 -0.48 0.83 5.88
N ASP A 47 0.46 1.31 6.69
CA ASP A 47 0.23 2.51 7.50
C ASP A 47 -0.10 3.72 6.63
N ASP A 48 0.63 3.89 5.55
CA ASP A 48 0.41 5.00 4.64
C ASP A 48 -0.99 4.91 4.01
N LEU A 49 -1.39 3.71 3.61
CA LEU A 49 -2.72 3.49 3.07
C LEU A 49 -3.81 3.81 4.10
N MET A 50 -3.63 3.37 5.33
CA MET A 50 -4.64 3.61 6.37
C MET A 50 -4.82 5.10 6.65
N VAL A 51 -3.72 5.85 6.65
CA VAL A 51 -3.81 7.30 6.83
C VAL A 51 -4.60 7.94 5.69
N GLN A 52 -4.36 7.50 4.46
CA GLN A 52 -5.09 8.04 3.31
C GLN A 52 -6.58 7.70 3.36
N LEU A 53 -6.92 6.50 3.80
CA LEU A 53 -8.32 6.10 3.92
C LEU A 53 -9.04 6.91 4.98
N GLU A 54 -8.35 7.27 6.06
CA GLU A 54 -8.93 8.14 7.08
C GLU A 54 -9.23 9.53 6.54
N ASP A 55 -8.36 10.04 5.68
CA ASP A 55 -8.53 11.38 5.12
C ASP A 55 -9.63 11.45 4.06
N MET A 56 -10.07 10.31 3.58
CA MET A 56 -11.10 10.27 2.53
C MET A 56 -12.51 10.58 3.00
N GLU A 57 -12.74 10.64 4.27
CA GLU A 57 -14.08 10.93 4.81
C GLU A 57 -14.49 12.38 4.70
#